data_088045a7ece04158de60d953a7f859b6
#
_entry.id   088045a7ece04158de60d953a7f859b6
#
_cell.length_a   1.000
_cell.length_b   1.000
_cell.length_c   1.000
_cell.angle_alpha   90.00
_cell.angle_beta   90.00
_cell.angle_gamma   90.00
#
_symmetry.space_group_name_H-M   'P 1'
#
loop_
_entity.id
_entity.type
_entity.pdbx_description
1 polymer ?
#
loop_
_entity_poly.entity_id
_entity_poly.type
_entity_poly.pdbx_seq_one_letter_code
_entity_poly.pdbx_strand_id
1 'polypeptide(L)'
;MREHWRTFKIAAWLGWEMDSNWTEPALFILYSVIKPVASAFILVLMYFILFAATGRPQDPAMFAYIYVGNAFFIFVGGTLFGTFQVIQSDREWYQTIRQVYTSPISFYTYIVGRAASKVIVAGLAVVITLVFGVAAFGLQLSVSPWNLPMFVLVLFLGLVCLISIGLCLAGISFMTARHTHGLAEGIPGLFYVFCGVLYPLTALPAWVQGVGTAIPLTYWFQLTRALILPESTMQSIDTGLGSDSLGILAILVVSSLAFFLLSIGIFKLGEHLARKAGKIDMLTSY
;
A
#
# COMPACT_ATOMS: atom_id res chain seq x y z
N MET A 1 -9.10 -22.00 -15.90
CA MET A 1 -7.88 -21.18 -15.84
C MET A 1 -7.81 -20.10 -16.92
N ARG A 2 -8.05 -20.40 -18.22
CA ARG A 2 -7.99 -19.38 -19.30
C ARG A 2 -8.99 -18.22 -19.11
N GLU A 3 -10.18 -18.48 -18.61
CA GLU A 3 -11.21 -17.46 -18.37
C GLU A 3 -10.83 -16.50 -17.23
N HIS A 4 -10.35 -17.01 -16.11
CA HIS A 4 -9.89 -16.16 -15.00
C HIS A 4 -8.72 -15.26 -15.40
N TRP A 5 -7.76 -15.78 -16.18
CA TRP A 5 -6.66 -14.99 -16.68
C TRP A 5 -7.09 -13.89 -17.67
N ARG A 6 -8.09 -14.21 -18.52
CA ARG A 6 -8.67 -13.21 -19.44
C ARG A 6 -9.42 -12.13 -18.67
N THR A 7 -10.26 -12.52 -17.70
CA THR A 7 -10.96 -11.58 -16.81
C THR A 7 -9.99 -10.68 -16.07
N PHE A 8 -8.92 -11.24 -15.50
CA PHE A 8 -7.88 -10.47 -14.81
C PHE A 8 -7.24 -9.42 -15.73
N LYS A 9 -6.81 -9.81 -16.93
CA LYS A 9 -6.18 -8.88 -17.89
C LYS A 9 -7.13 -7.74 -18.29
N ILE A 10 -8.37 -8.08 -18.62
CA ILE A 10 -9.37 -7.08 -19.03
C ILE A 10 -9.68 -6.13 -17.86
N ALA A 11 -9.83 -6.66 -16.65
CA ALA A 11 -10.07 -5.85 -15.48
C ALA A 11 -8.88 -4.94 -15.12
N ALA A 12 -7.64 -5.43 -15.27
CA ALA A 12 -6.44 -4.63 -15.06
C ALA A 12 -6.32 -3.50 -16.09
N TRP A 13 -6.59 -3.81 -17.37
CA TRP A 13 -6.62 -2.80 -18.41
C TRP A 13 -7.73 -1.77 -18.19
N LEU A 14 -8.93 -2.21 -17.85
CA LEU A 14 -10.04 -1.33 -17.52
C LEU A 14 -9.70 -0.41 -16.34
N GLY A 15 -9.07 -0.97 -15.30
CA GLY A 15 -8.59 -0.18 -14.16
C GLY A 15 -7.59 0.89 -14.55
N TRP A 16 -6.65 0.56 -15.43
CA TRP A 16 -5.71 1.52 -15.97
C TRP A 16 -6.40 2.64 -16.75
N GLU A 17 -7.29 2.30 -17.68
CA GLU A 17 -8.06 3.28 -18.46
C GLU A 17 -8.90 4.20 -17.56
N MET A 18 -9.55 3.65 -16.55
CA MET A 18 -10.33 4.46 -15.61
C MET A 18 -9.46 5.42 -14.77
N ASP A 19 -8.22 5.05 -14.46
CA ASP A 19 -7.31 5.89 -13.70
C ASP A 19 -6.57 6.92 -14.57
N SER A 20 -6.32 6.61 -15.84
CA SER A 20 -5.50 7.43 -16.74
C SER A 20 -6.28 8.30 -17.72
N ASN A 21 -7.48 7.88 -18.13
CA ASN A 21 -8.21 8.50 -19.26
C ASN A 21 -9.27 9.53 -18.88
N TRP A 22 -9.54 9.79 -17.60
CA TRP A 22 -10.50 10.84 -17.29
C TRP A 22 -9.90 12.25 -17.17
N THR A 23 -8.61 12.36 -17.50
CA THR A 23 -7.92 13.64 -17.63
C THR A 23 -7.07 13.62 -18.91
N GLU A 24 -6.76 14.77 -19.47
CA GLU A 24 -5.75 14.86 -20.54
C GLU A 24 -4.45 14.17 -20.08
N PRO A 25 -3.73 13.43 -20.97
CA PRO A 25 -2.53 12.69 -20.59
C PRO A 25 -1.46 13.54 -19.89
N ALA A 26 -1.36 14.82 -20.28
CA ALA A 26 -0.45 15.77 -19.64
C ALA A 26 -0.81 16.05 -18.18
N LEU A 27 -2.10 16.17 -17.85
CA LEU A 27 -2.56 16.37 -16.49
C LEU A 27 -2.39 15.11 -15.64
N PHE A 28 -2.61 13.93 -16.21
CA PHE A 28 -2.34 12.67 -15.52
C PHE A 28 -0.88 12.55 -15.10
N ILE A 29 0.06 12.83 -16.02
CA ILE A 29 1.50 12.84 -15.72
C ILE A 29 1.81 13.89 -14.63
N LEU A 30 1.27 15.08 -14.78
CA LEU A 30 1.47 16.18 -13.83
C LEU A 30 1.02 15.80 -12.41
N TYR A 31 -0.19 15.27 -12.25
CA TYR A 31 -0.71 14.81 -10.95
C TYR A 31 0.07 13.61 -10.40
N SER A 32 0.48 12.69 -11.26
CA SER A 32 1.27 11.52 -10.88
C SER A 32 2.67 11.88 -10.37
N VAL A 33 3.20 13.04 -10.75
CA VAL A 33 4.50 13.56 -10.28
C VAL A 33 4.32 14.50 -9.10
N ILE A 34 3.44 15.49 -9.20
CA ILE A 34 3.31 16.55 -8.19
C ILE A 34 2.86 15.98 -6.84
N LYS A 35 1.85 15.11 -6.83
CA LYS A 35 1.29 14.59 -5.58
C LYS A 35 2.32 13.82 -4.73
N PRO A 36 3.05 12.82 -5.24
CA PRO A 36 4.07 12.11 -4.46
C PRO A 36 5.26 13.00 -4.10
N VAL A 37 5.71 13.88 -5.01
CA VAL A 37 6.81 14.81 -4.72
C VAL A 37 6.42 15.81 -3.65
N ALA A 38 5.23 16.40 -3.70
CA ALA A 38 4.75 17.31 -2.66
C ALA A 38 4.63 16.62 -1.29
N SER A 39 4.13 15.39 -1.25
CA SER A 39 4.07 14.60 -0.01
C SER A 39 5.46 14.33 0.57
N ALA A 40 6.41 13.94 -0.27
CA ALA A 40 7.79 13.74 0.15
C ALA A 40 8.44 15.04 0.62
N PHE A 41 8.18 16.16 -0.07
CA PHE A 41 8.73 17.48 0.28
C PHE A 41 8.23 17.98 1.63
N ILE A 42 6.95 17.80 1.94
CA ILE A 42 6.39 18.14 3.26
C ILE A 42 7.15 17.40 4.37
N LEU A 43 7.38 16.11 4.21
CA LEU A 43 8.10 15.30 5.18
C LEU A 43 9.55 15.77 5.35
N VAL A 44 10.21 16.09 4.25
CA VAL A 44 11.58 16.63 4.25
C VAL A 44 11.63 17.98 4.98
N LEU A 45 10.69 18.88 4.71
CA LEU A 45 10.60 20.14 5.43
C LEU A 45 10.38 19.93 6.93
N MET A 46 9.49 19.02 7.32
CA MET A 46 9.26 18.68 8.73
C MET A 46 10.54 18.17 9.40
N TYR A 47 11.31 17.32 8.70
CA TYR A 47 12.60 16.82 9.18
C TYR A 47 13.58 17.99 9.42
N PHE A 48 13.78 18.86 8.45
CA PHE A 48 14.70 20.00 8.57
C PHE A 48 14.27 21.00 9.66
N ILE A 49 12.98 21.31 9.74
CA ILE A 49 12.44 22.20 10.77
C ILE A 49 12.66 21.63 12.17
N LEU A 50 12.42 20.32 12.36
CA LEU A 50 12.63 19.65 13.64
C LEU A 50 14.09 19.76 14.11
N PHE A 51 15.05 19.46 13.23
CA PHE A 51 16.46 19.55 13.56
C PHE A 51 16.93 21.00 13.80
N ALA A 52 16.43 21.94 13.01
CA ALA A 52 16.71 23.37 13.22
C ALA A 52 16.13 23.87 14.56
N ALA A 53 14.94 23.45 14.92
CA ALA A 53 14.28 23.86 16.17
C ALA A 53 14.93 23.24 17.43
N THR A 54 15.46 22.02 17.31
CA THR A 54 16.10 21.30 18.44
C THR A 54 17.58 21.59 18.57
N GLY A 55 18.22 22.26 17.59
CA GLY A 55 19.65 22.52 17.56
C GLY A 55 20.53 21.26 17.45
N ARG A 56 19.92 20.12 17.13
CA ARG A 56 20.64 18.85 16.95
C ARG A 56 21.24 18.77 15.54
N PRO A 57 22.40 18.09 15.37
CA PRO A 57 22.92 17.84 14.04
C PRO A 57 21.96 16.93 13.25
N GLN A 58 21.84 17.19 11.95
CA GLN A 58 21.08 16.32 11.06
C GLN A 58 21.71 14.94 11.00
N ASP A 59 20.89 13.91 11.07
CA ASP A 59 21.32 12.52 10.94
C ASP A 59 20.91 11.98 9.55
N PRO A 60 21.87 11.83 8.61
CA PRO A 60 21.58 11.35 7.27
C PRO A 60 20.96 9.92 7.26
N ALA A 61 21.30 9.08 8.25
CA ALA A 61 20.76 7.74 8.35
C ALA A 61 19.26 7.78 8.70
N MET A 62 18.91 8.59 9.69
CA MET A 62 17.51 8.78 10.08
C MET A 62 16.68 9.43 8.95
N PHE A 63 17.27 10.38 8.21
CA PHE A 63 16.64 10.96 7.03
C PHE A 63 16.33 9.89 5.98
N ALA A 64 17.33 9.08 5.62
CA ALA A 64 17.16 8.01 4.63
C ALA A 64 16.10 6.98 5.07
N TYR A 65 16.10 6.61 6.34
CA TYR A 65 15.13 5.70 6.95
C TYR A 65 13.69 6.20 6.79
N ILE A 66 13.45 7.46 7.18
CA ILE A 66 12.13 8.11 7.10
C ILE A 66 11.70 8.26 5.64
N TYR A 67 12.60 8.74 4.80
CA TYR A 67 12.30 9.01 3.39
C TYR A 67 11.89 7.76 2.62
N VAL A 68 12.68 6.68 2.74
CA VAL A 68 12.38 5.39 2.10
C VAL A 68 11.07 4.81 2.66
N GLY A 69 10.87 4.86 3.98
CA GLY A 69 9.61 4.42 4.58
C GLY A 69 8.40 5.13 4.00
N ASN A 70 8.45 6.45 3.91
CA ASN A 70 7.37 7.26 3.33
C ASN A 70 7.18 6.99 1.83
N ALA A 71 8.26 6.81 1.06
CA ALA A 71 8.16 6.46 -0.35
C ALA A 71 7.38 5.14 -0.55
N PHE A 72 7.71 4.10 0.21
CA PHE A 72 7.00 2.81 0.14
C PHE A 72 5.59 2.85 0.75
N PHE A 73 5.33 3.78 1.67
CA PHE A 73 3.99 3.99 2.20
C PHE A 73 2.98 4.44 1.13
N ILE A 74 3.44 5.00 0.01
CA ILE A 74 2.60 5.30 -1.15
C ILE A 74 1.87 4.04 -1.65
N PHE A 75 2.50 2.87 -1.58
CA PHE A 75 1.82 1.61 -1.90
C PHE A 75 0.64 1.31 -0.96
N VAL A 76 0.74 1.67 0.31
CA VAL A 76 -0.37 1.46 1.27
C VAL A 76 -1.56 2.32 0.85
N GLY A 77 -1.36 3.61 0.63
CA GLY A 77 -2.41 4.50 0.15
C GLY A 77 -2.95 4.11 -1.23
N GLY A 78 -2.05 3.85 -2.19
CA GLY A 78 -2.43 3.54 -3.58
C GLY A 78 -3.04 2.16 -3.75
N THR A 79 -2.41 1.11 -3.22
CA THR A 79 -2.83 -0.28 -3.47
C THR A 79 -3.92 -0.74 -2.53
N LEU A 80 -3.74 -0.58 -1.22
CA LEU A 80 -4.72 -1.04 -0.23
C LEU A 80 -6.02 -0.24 -0.33
N PHE A 81 -5.91 1.09 -0.23
CA PHE A 81 -7.07 1.98 -0.34
C PHE A 81 -7.69 1.90 -1.73
N GLY A 82 -6.86 1.88 -2.79
CA GLY A 82 -7.33 1.73 -4.16
C GLY A 82 -8.11 0.44 -4.39
N THR A 83 -7.67 -0.69 -3.83
CA THR A 83 -8.39 -1.98 -3.91
C THR A 83 -9.75 -1.92 -3.19
N PHE A 84 -9.77 -1.37 -2.00
CA PHE A 84 -11.00 -1.13 -1.26
C PHE A 84 -11.98 -0.24 -2.03
N GLN A 85 -11.48 0.84 -2.63
CA GLN A 85 -12.30 1.84 -3.30
C GLN A 85 -12.89 1.33 -4.63
N VAL A 86 -12.39 0.24 -5.22
CA VAL A 86 -12.95 -0.33 -6.46
C VAL A 86 -14.45 -0.60 -6.33
N ILE A 87 -14.86 -1.26 -5.23
CA ILE A 87 -16.29 -1.57 -5.02
C ILE A 87 -17.12 -0.31 -4.91
N GLN A 88 -16.59 0.68 -4.22
CA GLN A 88 -17.29 1.94 -3.99
C GLN A 88 -17.41 2.76 -5.28
N SER A 89 -16.34 2.87 -6.07
CA SER A 89 -16.35 3.56 -7.34
C SER A 89 -17.28 2.89 -8.34
N ASP A 90 -17.27 1.57 -8.43
CA ASP A 90 -18.10 0.81 -9.36
C ASP A 90 -19.60 0.82 -8.95
N ARG A 91 -19.88 1.02 -7.66
CA ARG A 91 -21.26 1.13 -7.15
C ARG A 91 -21.81 2.55 -7.26
N GLU A 92 -21.05 3.55 -6.79
CA GLU A 92 -21.56 4.91 -6.63
C GLU A 92 -21.32 5.78 -7.88
N TRP A 93 -20.13 5.71 -8.46
CA TRP A 93 -19.74 6.63 -9.54
C TRP A 93 -19.99 6.07 -10.92
N TYR A 94 -19.56 4.84 -11.16
CA TYR A 94 -19.66 4.21 -12.48
C TYR A 94 -20.93 3.39 -12.67
N GLN A 95 -21.59 3.00 -11.57
CA GLN A 95 -22.82 2.16 -11.57
C GLN A 95 -22.67 0.87 -12.40
N THR A 96 -21.43 0.35 -12.48
CA THR A 96 -21.08 -0.81 -13.29
C THR A 96 -21.21 -2.12 -12.54
N ILE A 97 -21.38 -2.08 -11.21
CA ILE A 97 -21.38 -3.28 -10.37
C ILE A 97 -22.45 -4.28 -10.80
N ARG A 98 -23.63 -3.80 -11.20
CA ARG A 98 -24.75 -4.64 -11.70
C ARG A 98 -24.38 -5.34 -13.00
N GLN A 99 -23.70 -4.66 -13.92
CA GLN A 99 -23.27 -5.23 -15.19
C GLN A 99 -22.19 -6.30 -14.99
N VAL A 100 -21.24 -6.08 -14.07
CA VAL A 100 -20.22 -7.05 -13.70
C VAL A 100 -20.85 -8.29 -13.08
N TYR A 101 -21.86 -8.13 -12.23
CA TYR A 101 -22.57 -9.24 -11.59
C TYR A 101 -23.43 -10.08 -12.54
N THR A 102 -23.99 -9.50 -13.59
CA THR A 102 -24.77 -10.21 -14.61
C THR A 102 -23.90 -10.90 -15.65
N SER A 103 -22.61 -10.59 -15.69
CA SER A 103 -21.65 -11.23 -16.59
C SER A 103 -21.13 -12.58 -16.03
N PRO A 104 -20.74 -13.54 -16.87
CA PRO A 104 -20.26 -14.85 -16.44
C PRO A 104 -18.80 -14.80 -15.95
N ILE A 105 -18.42 -13.79 -15.18
CA ILE A 105 -17.07 -13.62 -14.67
C ILE A 105 -17.01 -13.74 -13.14
N SER A 106 -15.86 -14.16 -12.62
CA SER A 106 -15.64 -14.17 -11.18
C SER A 106 -15.41 -12.74 -10.69
N PHE A 107 -16.30 -12.25 -9.81
CA PHE A 107 -16.21 -10.91 -9.25
C PHE A 107 -14.92 -10.70 -8.45
N TYR A 108 -14.48 -11.72 -7.71
CA TYR A 108 -13.17 -11.68 -7.02
C TYR A 108 -12.01 -11.44 -7.99
N THR A 109 -11.98 -12.18 -9.11
CA THR A 109 -10.93 -12.04 -10.15
C THR A 109 -10.98 -10.65 -10.79
N TYR A 110 -12.16 -10.09 -10.96
CA TYR A 110 -12.35 -8.73 -11.45
C TYR A 110 -11.72 -7.70 -10.50
N ILE A 111 -12.02 -7.75 -9.20
CA ILE A 111 -11.47 -6.82 -8.21
C ILE A 111 -9.94 -6.95 -8.11
N VAL A 112 -9.40 -8.18 -8.12
CA VAL A 112 -7.94 -8.39 -8.11
C VAL A 112 -7.29 -7.82 -9.38
N GLY A 113 -7.94 -7.94 -10.54
CA GLY A 113 -7.47 -7.31 -11.78
C GLY A 113 -7.45 -5.78 -11.67
N ARG A 114 -8.53 -5.18 -11.14
CA ARG A 114 -8.60 -3.74 -10.88
C ARG A 114 -7.53 -3.27 -9.86
N ALA A 115 -7.23 -4.08 -8.85
CA ALA A 115 -6.16 -3.80 -7.90
C ALA A 115 -4.77 -3.78 -8.54
N ALA A 116 -4.55 -4.59 -9.59
CA ALA A 116 -3.27 -4.60 -10.29
C ALA A 116 -2.95 -3.25 -10.96
N SER A 117 -3.93 -2.52 -11.50
CA SER A 117 -3.72 -1.18 -12.03
C SER A 117 -3.28 -0.19 -10.94
N LYS A 118 -3.86 -0.30 -9.74
CA LYS A 118 -3.50 0.53 -8.59
C LYS A 118 -2.04 0.30 -8.15
N VAL A 119 -1.57 -0.96 -8.21
CA VAL A 119 -0.17 -1.30 -7.96
C VAL A 119 0.76 -0.60 -8.96
N ILE A 120 0.41 -0.60 -10.24
CA ILE A 120 1.24 0.06 -11.28
C ILE A 120 1.32 1.55 -11.02
N VAL A 121 0.20 2.22 -10.80
CA VAL A 121 0.16 3.67 -10.52
C VAL A 121 0.94 4.01 -9.25
N ALA A 122 0.73 3.26 -8.16
CA ALA A 122 1.48 3.44 -6.92
C ALA A 122 2.98 3.18 -7.12
N GLY A 123 3.34 2.16 -7.91
CA GLY A 123 4.73 1.85 -8.24
C GLY A 123 5.43 3.00 -8.98
N LEU A 124 4.76 3.60 -9.95
CA LEU A 124 5.28 4.80 -10.63
C LEU A 124 5.52 5.94 -9.64
N ALA A 125 4.58 6.19 -8.73
CA ALA A 125 4.71 7.23 -7.71
C ALA A 125 5.88 6.95 -6.73
N VAL A 126 6.09 5.69 -6.34
CA VAL A 126 7.24 5.28 -5.50
C VAL A 126 8.56 5.54 -6.23
N VAL A 127 8.67 5.12 -7.50
CA VAL A 127 9.88 5.34 -8.30
C VAL A 127 10.16 6.84 -8.45
N ILE A 128 9.15 7.65 -8.77
CA ILE A 128 9.29 9.11 -8.87
C ILE A 128 9.79 9.70 -7.55
N THR A 129 9.21 9.27 -6.42
CA THR A 129 9.60 9.76 -5.09
C THR A 129 11.05 9.37 -4.77
N LEU A 130 11.47 8.14 -5.03
CA LEU A 130 12.85 7.70 -4.80
C LEU A 130 13.85 8.44 -5.69
N VAL A 131 13.55 8.61 -6.98
CA VAL A 131 14.37 9.38 -7.93
C VAL A 131 14.50 10.82 -7.46
N PHE A 132 13.42 11.43 -7.03
CA PHE A 132 13.43 12.79 -6.46
C PHE A 132 14.31 12.86 -5.19
N GLY A 133 14.23 11.85 -4.30
CA GLY A 133 15.07 11.77 -3.12
C GLY A 133 16.57 11.71 -3.43
N VAL A 134 16.93 10.93 -4.44
CA VAL A 134 18.33 10.84 -4.90
C VAL A 134 18.78 12.15 -5.55
N ALA A 135 17.96 12.72 -6.43
CA ALA A 135 18.34 13.90 -7.21
C ALA A 135 18.36 15.20 -6.39
N ALA A 136 17.37 15.41 -5.50
CA ALA A 136 17.22 16.65 -4.75
C ALA A 136 17.93 16.65 -3.40
N PHE A 137 18.02 15.49 -2.73
CA PHE A 137 18.53 15.40 -1.34
C PHE A 137 19.77 14.52 -1.22
N GLY A 138 20.29 13.96 -2.32
CA GLY A 138 21.47 13.11 -2.28
C GLY A 138 21.25 11.80 -1.52
N LEU A 139 20.01 11.29 -1.49
CA LEU A 139 19.69 10.02 -0.84
C LEU A 139 20.57 8.89 -1.39
N GLN A 140 21.33 8.24 -0.51
CA GLN A 140 22.17 7.12 -0.91
C GLN A 140 21.35 5.83 -0.92
N LEU A 141 21.16 5.27 -2.10
CA LEU A 141 20.55 3.96 -2.28
C LEU A 141 21.63 2.96 -2.66
N SER A 142 21.65 1.80 -2.01
CA SER A 142 22.61 0.72 -2.26
C SER A 142 21.86 -0.52 -2.75
N VAL A 143 21.45 -0.49 -4.01
CA VAL A 143 20.80 -1.65 -4.63
C VAL A 143 21.87 -2.55 -5.24
N SER A 144 22.22 -3.61 -4.52
CA SER A 144 23.13 -4.63 -5.07
C SER A 144 22.37 -5.52 -6.07
N PRO A 145 22.96 -5.85 -7.24
CA PRO A 145 22.36 -6.79 -8.18
C PRO A 145 22.04 -8.16 -7.56
N TRP A 146 22.82 -8.59 -6.57
CA TRP A 146 22.62 -9.84 -5.83
C TRP A 146 21.37 -9.80 -4.93
N ASN A 147 20.99 -8.63 -4.42
CA ASN A 147 19.83 -8.44 -3.57
C ASN A 147 18.54 -8.19 -4.39
N LEU A 148 18.65 -7.97 -5.69
CA LEU A 148 17.51 -7.65 -6.55
C LEU A 148 16.41 -8.74 -6.55
N PRO A 149 16.72 -10.04 -6.66
CA PRO A 149 15.68 -11.08 -6.59
C PRO A 149 14.95 -11.09 -5.24
N MET A 150 15.71 -10.87 -4.16
CA MET A 150 15.15 -10.79 -2.81
C MET A 150 14.26 -9.56 -2.64
N PHE A 151 14.69 -8.43 -3.16
CA PHE A 151 13.90 -7.20 -3.17
C PHE A 151 12.57 -7.37 -3.93
N VAL A 152 12.61 -7.99 -5.12
CA VAL A 152 11.40 -8.28 -5.91
C VAL A 152 10.46 -9.21 -5.14
N LEU A 153 11.00 -10.24 -4.49
CA LEU A 153 10.21 -11.16 -3.65
C LEU A 153 9.54 -10.44 -2.48
N VAL A 154 10.30 -9.64 -1.74
CA VAL A 154 9.79 -8.86 -0.60
C VAL A 154 8.72 -7.87 -1.07
N LEU A 155 8.98 -7.17 -2.17
CA LEU A 155 8.01 -6.25 -2.77
C LEU A 155 6.72 -6.98 -3.15
N PHE A 156 6.83 -8.12 -3.82
CA PHE A 156 5.68 -8.95 -4.21
C PHE A 156 4.86 -9.41 -2.99
N LEU A 157 5.51 -9.92 -1.94
CA LEU A 157 4.83 -10.38 -0.74
C LEU A 157 4.07 -9.24 -0.03
N GLY A 158 4.69 -8.06 0.07
CA GLY A 158 4.04 -6.90 0.64
C GLY A 158 2.84 -6.42 -0.18
N LEU A 159 2.95 -6.42 -1.51
CA LEU A 159 1.84 -6.09 -2.39
C LEU A 159 0.69 -7.09 -2.29
N VAL A 160 0.99 -8.39 -2.19
CA VAL A 160 -0.03 -9.43 -1.93
C VAL A 160 -0.72 -9.17 -0.59
N CYS A 161 0.04 -8.83 0.45
CA CYS A 161 -0.51 -8.50 1.76
C CYS A 161 -1.42 -7.26 1.68
N LEU A 162 -0.98 -6.19 1.02
CA LEU A 162 -1.76 -4.95 0.84
C LEU A 162 -3.06 -5.18 0.08
N ILE A 163 -3.01 -5.91 -1.03
CA ILE A 163 -4.21 -6.27 -1.81
C ILE A 163 -5.15 -7.13 -0.95
N SER A 164 -4.61 -8.07 -0.17
CA SER A 164 -5.40 -8.93 0.69
C SER A 164 -6.13 -8.17 1.78
N ILE A 165 -5.46 -7.23 2.44
CA ILE A 165 -6.10 -6.34 3.43
C ILE A 165 -7.15 -5.47 2.74
N GLY A 166 -6.84 -4.90 1.56
CA GLY A 166 -7.79 -4.13 0.76
C GLY A 166 -9.04 -4.93 0.38
N LEU A 167 -8.88 -6.22 0.03
CA LEU A 167 -9.99 -7.13 -0.26
C LEU A 167 -10.83 -7.48 0.98
N CYS A 168 -10.20 -7.62 2.16
CA CYS A 168 -10.95 -7.77 3.42
C CYS A 168 -11.85 -6.56 3.65
N LEU A 169 -11.30 -5.35 3.51
CA LEU A 169 -12.06 -4.11 3.67
C LEU A 169 -13.15 -3.95 2.62
N ALA A 170 -12.84 -4.32 1.37
CA ALA A 170 -13.79 -4.35 0.28
C ALA A 170 -14.97 -5.30 0.58
N GLY A 171 -14.70 -6.48 1.15
CA GLY A 171 -15.74 -7.41 1.61
C GLY A 171 -16.63 -6.83 2.71
N ILE A 172 -16.03 -6.12 3.67
CA ILE A 172 -16.77 -5.43 4.74
C ILE A 172 -17.61 -4.28 4.16
N SER A 173 -17.10 -3.56 3.17
CA SER A 173 -17.79 -2.42 2.55
C SER A 173 -19.09 -2.80 1.83
N PHE A 174 -19.26 -4.05 1.41
CA PHE A 174 -20.54 -4.54 0.91
C PHE A 174 -21.64 -4.48 1.96
N MET A 175 -21.30 -4.66 3.22
CA MET A 175 -22.28 -4.72 4.31
C MET A 175 -22.60 -3.33 4.89
N THR A 176 -21.59 -2.43 4.90
CA THR A 176 -21.63 -1.13 5.58
C THR A 176 -21.76 0.02 4.59
N ALA A 177 -22.91 0.15 3.97
CA ALA A 177 -23.13 1.12 2.89
C ALA A 177 -22.86 2.60 3.29
N ARG A 178 -23.08 3.02 4.54
CA ARG A 178 -23.05 4.44 4.96
C ARG A 178 -21.78 4.94 5.64
N HIS A 179 -20.87 4.08 6.12
CA HIS A 179 -19.71 4.47 6.95
C HIS A 179 -18.36 4.04 6.40
N THR A 180 -18.31 3.70 5.13
CA THR A 180 -17.12 3.14 4.49
C THR A 180 -15.98 4.14 4.30
N HIS A 181 -16.29 5.43 4.08
CA HIS A 181 -15.24 6.45 3.89
C HIS A 181 -14.33 6.61 5.11
N GLY A 182 -14.89 6.68 6.33
CA GLY A 182 -14.09 6.84 7.53
C GLY A 182 -13.14 5.67 7.82
N LEU A 183 -13.57 4.44 7.51
CA LEU A 183 -12.70 3.25 7.62
C LEU A 183 -11.57 3.29 6.59
N ALA A 184 -11.88 3.74 5.40
CA ALA A 184 -10.95 3.81 4.29
C ALA A 184 -9.79 4.78 4.53
N GLU A 185 -10.05 5.93 5.13
CA GLU A 185 -9.03 6.93 5.44
C GLU A 185 -8.29 6.63 6.75
N GLY A 186 -8.97 6.05 7.73
CA GLY A 186 -8.40 5.76 9.04
C GLY A 186 -7.37 4.63 9.03
N ILE A 187 -7.60 3.56 8.26
CA ILE A 187 -6.73 2.37 8.25
C ILE A 187 -5.33 2.65 7.73
N PRO A 188 -5.11 3.34 6.59
CA PRO A 188 -3.79 3.77 6.19
C PRO A 188 -3.09 4.62 7.25
N GLY A 189 -3.82 5.52 7.91
CA GLY A 189 -3.29 6.33 9.01
C GLY A 189 -2.78 5.48 10.18
N LEU A 190 -3.50 4.43 10.57
CA LEU A 190 -3.04 3.47 11.58
C LEU A 190 -1.74 2.78 11.18
N PHE A 191 -1.64 2.32 9.93
CA PHE A 191 -0.39 1.72 9.44
C PHE A 191 0.76 2.70 9.41
N TYR A 192 0.50 3.98 9.11
CA TYR A 192 1.52 5.02 9.12
C TYR A 192 2.15 5.20 10.50
N VAL A 193 1.35 5.11 11.55
CA VAL A 193 1.78 5.25 12.94
C VAL A 193 2.41 3.95 13.47
N PHE A 194 1.74 2.80 13.29
CA PHE A 194 2.12 1.56 13.97
C PHE A 194 3.19 0.74 13.23
N CYS A 195 3.33 0.88 11.91
CA CYS A 195 4.30 0.10 11.15
C CYS A 195 5.71 0.68 11.10
N GLY A 196 6.00 1.69 11.91
CA GLY A 196 7.35 2.27 11.95
C GLY A 196 7.76 2.97 10.64
N VAL A 197 6.81 3.65 9.97
CA VAL A 197 7.08 4.33 8.70
C VAL A 197 7.95 5.56 8.90
N LEU A 198 7.63 6.40 9.88
CA LEU A 198 8.32 7.66 10.19
C LEU A 198 9.44 7.53 11.23
N TYR A 199 9.38 6.52 12.06
CA TYR A 199 10.29 6.34 13.18
C TYR A 199 10.49 4.85 13.45
N PRO A 200 11.63 4.44 14.02
CA PRO A 200 11.84 3.07 14.41
C PRO A 200 10.87 2.68 15.54
N LEU A 201 10.45 1.42 15.59
CA LEU A 201 9.49 0.95 16.60
C LEU A 201 9.99 1.16 18.04
N THR A 202 11.29 1.12 18.25
CA THR A 202 11.93 1.36 19.55
C THR A 202 11.65 2.77 20.11
N ALA A 203 11.32 3.73 19.27
CA ALA A 203 10.93 5.07 19.71
C ALA A 203 9.53 5.15 20.33
N LEU A 204 8.73 4.08 20.19
CA LEU A 204 7.35 4.02 20.65
C LEU A 204 7.24 3.37 22.05
N PRO A 205 6.17 3.66 22.82
CA PRO A 205 5.86 2.95 24.04
C PRO A 205 5.70 1.44 23.81
N ALA A 206 6.06 0.60 24.78
CA ALA A 206 6.09 -0.86 24.65
C ALA A 206 4.77 -1.48 24.16
N TRP A 207 3.62 -0.96 24.60
CA TRP A 207 2.32 -1.45 24.14
C TRP A 207 2.06 -1.17 22.67
N VAL A 208 2.57 -0.05 22.13
CA VAL A 208 2.48 0.30 20.70
C VAL A 208 3.40 -0.59 19.87
N GLN A 209 4.62 -0.86 20.38
CA GLN A 209 5.55 -1.80 19.75
C GLN A 209 4.90 -3.18 19.58
N GLY A 210 4.18 -3.69 20.60
CA GLY A 210 3.45 -4.95 20.50
C GLY A 210 2.38 -4.95 19.40
N VAL A 211 1.67 -3.84 19.21
CA VAL A 211 0.73 -3.70 18.08
C VAL A 211 1.47 -3.66 16.74
N GLY A 212 2.55 -2.88 16.66
CA GLY A 212 3.36 -2.76 15.44
C GLY A 212 3.95 -4.09 14.98
N THR A 213 4.46 -4.90 15.91
CA THR A 213 5.02 -6.23 15.60
C THR A 213 3.96 -7.26 15.20
N ALA A 214 2.69 -7.05 15.53
CA ALA A 214 1.59 -7.90 15.06
C ALA A 214 1.19 -7.60 13.60
N ILE A 215 1.60 -6.47 13.05
CA ILE A 215 1.22 -6.04 11.69
C ILE A 215 2.27 -6.51 10.67
N PRO A 216 1.88 -7.29 9.63
CA PRO A 216 2.83 -7.80 8.62
C PRO A 216 3.60 -6.72 7.87
N LEU A 217 2.97 -5.56 7.65
CA LEU A 217 3.56 -4.46 6.90
C LEU A 217 4.80 -3.87 7.61
N THR A 218 4.91 -4.01 8.92
CA THR A 218 6.10 -3.63 9.69
C THR A 218 7.35 -4.37 9.22
N TYR A 219 7.23 -5.68 9.03
CA TYR A 219 8.31 -6.54 8.52
C TYR A 219 8.62 -6.23 7.05
N TRP A 220 7.59 -5.92 6.28
CA TRP A 220 7.75 -5.50 4.89
C TRP A 220 8.54 -4.20 4.76
N PHE A 221 8.21 -3.17 5.54
CA PHE A 221 8.97 -1.91 5.55
C PHE A 221 10.41 -2.12 5.98
N GLN A 222 10.63 -2.96 7.01
CA GLN A 222 11.98 -3.26 7.50
C GLN A 222 12.84 -3.94 6.43
N LEU A 223 12.33 -5.01 5.80
CA LEU A 223 13.06 -5.72 4.75
C LEU A 223 13.30 -4.84 3.51
N THR A 224 12.31 -4.04 3.12
CA THR A 224 12.45 -3.14 1.99
C THR A 224 13.58 -2.13 2.22
N ARG A 225 13.65 -1.54 3.42
CA ARG A 225 14.75 -0.64 3.81
C ARG A 225 16.10 -1.36 3.84
N ALA A 226 16.14 -2.53 4.46
CA ALA A 226 17.38 -3.31 4.56
C ALA A 226 17.96 -3.71 3.20
N LEU A 227 17.14 -3.83 2.16
CA LEU A 227 17.57 -4.20 0.81
C LEU A 227 17.93 -3.02 -0.09
N ILE A 228 17.51 -1.80 0.28
CA ILE A 228 17.71 -0.60 -0.54
C ILE A 228 18.72 0.36 0.08
N LEU A 229 18.76 0.45 1.41
CA LEU A 229 19.68 1.35 2.13
C LEU A 229 21.03 0.67 2.37
N PRO A 230 22.11 1.47 2.48
CA PRO A 230 23.42 0.95 2.89
C PRO A 230 23.36 0.24 4.25
N GLU A 231 24.13 -0.83 4.42
CA GLU A 231 24.19 -1.55 5.71
C GLU A 231 24.59 -0.65 6.87
N SER A 232 25.51 0.29 6.65
CA SER A 232 25.94 1.27 7.64
C SER A 232 24.75 2.11 8.16
N THR A 233 23.83 2.48 7.28
CA THR A 233 22.60 3.21 7.62
C THR A 233 21.68 2.34 8.48
N MET A 234 21.48 1.09 8.09
CA MET A 234 20.59 0.18 8.82
C MET A 234 21.16 -0.24 10.18
N GLN A 235 22.49 -0.42 10.29
CA GLN A 235 23.14 -0.74 11.56
C GLN A 235 23.13 0.41 12.57
N SER A 236 23.04 1.66 12.12
CA SER A 236 22.97 2.83 13.00
C SER A 236 21.59 3.04 13.64
N ILE A 237 20.54 2.34 13.15
CA ILE A 237 19.16 2.52 13.59
C ILE A 237 18.66 1.24 14.24
N ASP A 238 18.40 1.30 15.55
CA ASP A 238 17.73 0.20 16.25
C ASP A 238 16.23 0.21 15.93
N THR A 239 15.80 -0.75 15.14
CA THR A 239 14.39 -0.89 14.71
C THR A 239 13.55 -1.75 15.65
N GLY A 240 14.16 -2.45 16.62
CA GLY A 240 13.48 -3.36 17.54
C GLY A 240 13.04 -4.70 16.93
N LEU A 241 13.30 -4.94 15.65
CA LEU A 241 12.92 -6.19 14.95
C LEU A 241 14.10 -7.18 14.82
N GLY A 242 15.27 -6.78 15.32
CA GLY A 242 16.50 -7.58 15.19
C GLY A 242 17.11 -7.51 13.78
N SER A 243 18.25 -8.18 13.60
CA SER A 243 19.02 -8.23 12.35
C SER A 243 18.80 -9.51 11.54
N ASP A 244 17.98 -10.44 12.01
CA ASP A 244 17.71 -11.71 11.32
C ASP A 244 16.76 -11.52 10.14
N SER A 245 17.32 -11.19 8.98
CA SER A 245 16.55 -10.98 7.75
C SER A 245 15.76 -12.22 7.31
N LEU A 246 16.25 -13.43 7.58
CA LEU A 246 15.58 -14.67 7.22
C LEU A 246 14.36 -14.92 8.12
N GLY A 247 14.48 -14.69 9.42
CA GLY A 247 13.36 -14.78 10.36
C GLY A 247 12.28 -13.76 10.03
N ILE A 248 12.66 -12.52 9.74
CA ILE A 248 11.73 -11.45 9.33
C ILE A 248 11.01 -11.82 8.02
N LEU A 249 11.75 -12.39 7.05
CA LEU A 249 11.16 -12.86 5.80
C LEU A 249 10.16 -14.00 6.03
N ALA A 250 10.49 -14.95 6.85
CA ALA A 250 9.60 -16.07 7.18
C ALA A 250 8.29 -15.56 7.79
N ILE A 251 8.34 -14.61 8.71
CA ILE A 251 7.15 -13.96 9.28
C ILE A 251 6.33 -13.26 8.19
N LEU A 252 6.99 -12.53 7.29
CA LEU A 252 6.30 -11.86 6.18
C LEU A 252 5.62 -12.86 5.24
N VAL A 253 6.26 -13.98 4.89
CA VAL A 253 5.68 -15.03 4.03
C VAL A 253 4.45 -15.64 4.70
N VAL A 254 4.58 -16.08 5.96
CA VAL A 254 3.49 -16.73 6.69
C VAL A 254 2.31 -15.78 6.85
N SER A 255 2.57 -14.55 7.24
CA SER A 255 1.51 -13.55 7.44
C SER A 255 0.85 -13.12 6.14
N SER A 256 1.61 -12.93 5.05
CA SER A 256 1.05 -12.62 3.73
C SER A 256 0.15 -13.74 3.22
N LEU A 257 0.55 -15.00 3.41
CA LEU A 257 -0.28 -16.15 3.05
C LEU A 257 -1.54 -16.24 3.92
N ALA A 258 -1.43 -16.00 5.23
CA ALA A 258 -2.56 -15.98 6.14
C ALA A 258 -3.58 -14.90 5.75
N PHE A 259 -3.13 -13.67 5.48
CA PHE A 259 -4.01 -12.59 5.03
C PHE A 259 -4.62 -12.86 3.66
N PHE A 260 -3.88 -13.51 2.76
CA PHE A 260 -4.41 -13.90 1.46
C PHE A 260 -5.57 -14.89 1.59
N LEU A 261 -5.41 -15.95 2.40
CA LEU A 261 -6.47 -16.92 2.65
C LEU A 261 -7.67 -16.28 3.37
N LEU A 262 -7.40 -15.45 4.36
CA LEU A 262 -8.41 -14.71 5.11
C LEU A 262 -9.22 -13.78 4.20
N SER A 263 -8.56 -13.09 3.27
CA SER A 263 -9.22 -12.17 2.33
C SER A 263 -10.24 -12.87 1.44
N ILE A 264 -9.94 -14.09 0.96
CA ILE A 264 -10.88 -14.88 0.17
C ILE A 264 -12.14 -15.21 0.99
N GLY A 265 -11.95 -15.61 2.27
CA GLY A 265 -13.06 -15.93 3.16
C GLY A 265 -13.93 -14.72 3.47
N ILE A 266 -13.32 -13.62 3.92
CA ILE A 266 -14.04 -12.39 4.30
C ILE A 266 -14.75 -11.78 3.09
N PHE A 267 -14.08 -11.73 1.94
CA PHE A 267 -14.67 -11.18 0.72
C PHE A 267 -15.91 -11.98 0.29
N LYS A 268 -15.81 -13.32 0.21
CA LYS A 268 -16.94 -14.19 -0.16
C LYS A 268 -18.08 -14.11 0.86
N LEU A 269 -17.76 -14.01 2.14
CA LEU A 269 -18.78 -13.85 3.20
C LEU A 269 -19.51 -12.51 3.05
N GLY A 270 -18.75 -11.40 2.88
CA GLY A 270 -19.33 -10.07 2.67
C GLY A 270 -20.21 -10.01 1.44
N GLU A 271 -19.75 -10.57 0.32
CA GLU A 271 -20.51 -10.70 -0.92
C GLU A 271 -21.82 -11.51 -0.71
N HIS A 272 -21.73 -12.66 -0.04
CA HIS A 272 -22.89 -13.52 0.22
C HIS A 272 -23.95 -12.83 1.11
N LEU A 273 -23.49 -12.15 2.16
CA LEU A 273 -24.39 -11.43 3.06
C LEU A 273 -25.03 -10.21 2.37
N ALA A 274 -24.27 -9.50 1.54
CA ALA A 274 -24.80 -8.37 0.77
C ALA A 274 -25.83 -8.83 -0.27
N ARG A 275 -25.63 -9.98 -0.92
CA ARG A 275 -26.62 -10.61 -1.81
C ARG A 275 -27.91 -10.92 -1.09
N LYS A 276 -27.83 -11.58 0.07
CA LYS A 276 -29.03 -11.91 0.88
C LYS A 276 -29.79 -10.67 1.34
N ALA A 277 -29.07 -9.60 1.64
CA ALA A 277 -29.67 -8.34 2.10
C ALA A 277 -30.11 -7.40 0.97
N GLY A 278 -29.90 -7.76 -0.32
CA GLY A 278 -30.22 -6.92 -1.48
C GLY A 278 -29.45 -5.60 -1.53
N LYS A 279 -28.22 -5.57 -0.95
CA LYS A 279 -27.42 -4.33 -0.80
C LYS A 279 -26.31 -4.17 -1.84
N ILE A 280 -26.19 -5.06 -2.82
CA ILE A 280 -25.07 -5.06 -3.77
C ILE A 280 -25.01 -3.78 -4.60
N ASP A 281 -26.14 -3.34 -5.11
CA ASP A 281 -26.32 -2.18 -6.00
C ASP A 281 -26.99 -0.98 -5.30
N MET A 282 -27.04 -1.00 -3.97
CA MET A 282 -27.64 0.07 -3.17
C MET A 282 -26.76 1.31 -3.20
N LEU A 283 -27.22 2.38 -3.86
CA LEU A 283 -26.58 3.68 -3.82
C LEU A 283 -26.66 4.28 -2.42
N THR A 284 -25.56 4.83 -1.92
CA THR A 284 -25.45 5.37 -0.56
C THR A 284 -25.12 6.85 -0.52
N SER A 285 -24.95 7.48 -1.69
CA SER A 285 -24.59 8.90 -1.84
C SER A 285 -25.76 9.87 -1.67
N TYR A 286 -26.93 9.39 -1.23
CA TYR A 286 -28.12 10.23 -0.98
C TYR A 286 -28.56 10.17 0.46
#